data_72a65b42771d2c20d3ff20e62ed4f139
#
_entry.id   72a65b42771d2c20d3ff20e62ed4f139
#
_cell.length_a   1.000
_cell.length_b   1.000
_cell.length_c   1.000
_cell.angle_alpha   90.00
_cell.angle_beta   90.00
_cell.angle_gamma   90.00
#
_symmetry.space_group_name_H-M   'P 1'
#
loop_
_entity.id
_entity.type
_entity.pdbx_description
1 polymer ?
#
loop_
_entity_poly.entity_id
_entity_poly.type
_entity_poly.pdbx_seq_one_letter_code
_entity_poly.pdbx_strand_id
1 'polypeptide(L)'
;MGGIRRAHALIILAASAAGLGLAAAPLASAQAAAAPPVCVSAAHPKLAAEMSADIARALRGRRSVAGLAAADPGLGLSCALDAGEHFDAASAIKVTILSALLLKTGGPGYLTAAQRSLAYAMITQSSNSAADALWAQVGISGMQRFLDRAGMTHTVLNAAWGLSGLTAADELTLLRLLTSPGSVLTTASRSYVLSLMARVIPSERWGTPAGVGAGITVHVKNGWLPYPTGRDWHINSLGAFAGPGTAYQMAILTSGNPSMGYGIDTIQGAARVINTDIAQFVAWQRAHQAD
;
A
#
# COMPACT_ATOMS: atom_id res chain seq x y z
N MET A 1 -30.78 20.12 -88.20
CA MET A 1 -31.15 21.21 -87.33
C MET A 1 -30.10 21.22 -86.19
N GLY A 2 -29.04 21.91 -86.30
CA GLY A 2 -28.74 23.26 -86.11
C GLY A 2 -27.87 23.31 -84.92
N GLY A 3 -26.54 22.99 -85.04
CA GLY A 3 -25.56 23.05 -84.01
C GLY A 3 -24.70 24.30 -84.13
N ILE A 4 -24.51 25.03 -83.10
CA ILE A 4 -23.67 26.21 -83.07
C ILE A 4 -22.37 25.85 -82.33
N ARG A 5 -21.24 25.93 -83.04
CA ARG A 5 -19.88 25.84 -82.49
C ARG A 5 -19.52 27.19 -81.84
N ARG A 6 -19.11 27.23 -80.63
CA ARG A 6 -18.42 28.38 -80.01
C ARG A 6 -16.99 28.01 -79.66
N ALA A 7 -16.06 28.73 -80.30
CA ALA A 7 -14.63 28.69 -79.99
C ALA A 7 -14.34 29.40 -78.66
N HIS A 8 -13.51 28.82 -77.85
CA HIS A 8 -12.98 29.51 -76.67
C HIS A 8 -11.46 29.69 -76.81
N ALA A 9 -11.09 30.91 -76.69
CA ALA A 9 -9.69 31.35 -76.76
C ALA A 9 -8.96 30.95 -75.50
N LEU A 10 -7.76 30.40 -75.66
CA LEU A 10 -6.84 30.08 -74.57
C LEU A 10 -6.14 31.40 -74.13
N ILE A 11 -6.34 31.79 -72.88
CA ILE A 11 -5.51 32.83 -72.21
C ILE A 11 -4.49 32.09 -71.35
N ILE A 12 -3.20 32.22 -71.72
CA ILE A 12 -2.07 31.71 -70.91
C ILE A 12 -1.72 32.76 -69.89
N LEU A 13 -2.01 32.53 -68.60
CA LEU A 13 -1.48 33.27 -67.48
C LEU A 13 -0.22 32.62 -67.00
N ALA A 14 0.88 33.38 -67.09
CA ALA A 14 2.17 32.99 -66.45
C ALA A 14 2.05 33.26 -64.95
N ALA A 15 2.07 32.25 -64.12
CA ALA A 15 2.15 32.34 -62.67
C ALA A 15 3.60 32.31 -62.21
N SER A 16 4.05 33.43 -61.65
CA SER A 16 5.37 33.52 -61.00
C SER A 16 5.33 32.76 -59.67
N ALA A 17 6.12 31.71 -59.53
CA ALA A 17 6.28 30.99 -58.28
C ALA A 17 7.21 31.75 -57.34
N ALA A 18 6.66 32.44 -56.36
CA ALA A 18 7.41 32.92 -55.19
C ALA A 18 7.57 31.75 -54.21
N GLY A 19 8.80 31.25 -54.10
CA GLY A 19 9.15 30.21 -53.12
C GLY A 19 9.11 30.74 -51.72
N LEU A 20 8.05 30.37 -50.94
CA LEU A 20 8.03 30.51 -49.47
C LEU A 20 8.80 29.34 -48.86
N GLY A 21 10.03 29.60 -48.44
CA GLY A 21 10.82 28.70 -47.62
C GLY A 21 10.16 28.52 -46.25
N LEU A 22 9.45 27.43 -46.05
CA LEU A 22 9.02 27.00 -44.73
C LEU A 22 10.26 26.52 -43.95
N ALA A 23 10.74 27.36 -43.03
CA ALA A 23 11.71 26.96 -42.02
C ALA A 23 11.01 25.97 -41.09
N ALA A 24 11.41 24.70 -41.16
CA ALA A 24 11.00 23.66 -40.22
C ALA A 24 11.58 24.01 -38.84
N ALA A 25 10.73 24.44 -37.92
CA ALA A 25 11.11 24.56 -36.52
C ALA A 25 11.44 23.16 -35.98
N PRO A 26 12.55 22.99 -35.22
CA PRO A 26 12.86 21.71 -34.61
C PRO A 26 11.74 21.34 -33.62
N LEU A 27 11.12 20.18 -33.83
CA LEU A 27 10.21 19.57 -32.86
C LEU A 27 11.04 19.27 -31.61
N ALA A 28 10.88 20.10 -30.56
CA ALA A 28 11.42 19.80 -29.25
C ALA A 28 10.80 18.46 -28.83
N SER A 29 11.60 17.42 -28.76
CA SER A 29 11.22 16.14 -28.19
C SER A 29 10.79 16.39 -26.74
N ALA A 30 9.50 16.31 -26.47
CA ALA A 30 9.00 16.31 -25.11
C ALA A 30 9.62 15.10 -24.39
N GLN A 31 10.60 15.37 -23.55
CA GLN A 31 11.22 14.38 -22.71
C GLN A 31 10.11 13.87 -21.78
N ALA A 32 9.71 12.61 -21.91
CA ALA A 32 8.73 12.00 -21.04
C ALA A 32 9.23 12.20 -19.59
N ALA A 33 8.44 12.86 -18.75
CA ALA A 33 8.79 13.05 -17.36
C ALA A 33 9.03 11.67 -16.75
N ALA A 34 10.19 11.46 -16.12
CA ALA A 34 10.47 10.22 -15.43
C ALA A 34 9.39 9.98 -14.38
N ALA A 35 8.90 8.74 -14.28
CA ALA A 35 7.94 8.38 -13.24
C ALA A 35 8.50 8.78 -11.86
N PRO A 36 7.67 9.29 -10.94
CA PRO A 36 8.14 9.69 -9.62
C PRO A 36 8.81 8.51 -8.91
N PRO A 37 9.87 8.75 -8.12
CA PRO A 37 10.55 7.68 -7.40
C PRO A 37 9.59 7.04 -6.40
N VAL A 38 9.67 5.70 -6.25
CA VAL A 38 8.83 4.94 -5.31
C VAL A 38 9.10 5.36 -3.87
N CYS A 39 10.37 5.60 -3.51
CA CYS A 39 10.78 6.02 -2.18
C CYS A 39 11.46 7.39 -2.20
N VAL A 40 11.24 8.18 -1.14
CA VAL A 40 11.86 9.48 -0.93
C VAL A 40 12.36 9.59 0.51
N SER A 41 13.51 10.24 0.69
CA SER A 41 14.03 10.71 1.97
C SER A 41 14.91 11.93 1.73
N ALA A 42 14.60 13.06 2.36
CA ALA A 42 15.44 14.24 2.26
C ALA A 42 16.77 14.07 2.99
N ALA A 43 16.77 13.33 4.12
CA ALA A 43 17.97 13.04 4.89
C ALA A 43 18.87 11.98 4.23
N HIS A 44 18.28 11.02 3.53
CA HIS A 44 18.99 9.86 2.96
C HIS A 44 18.56 9.58 1.50
N PRO A 45 18.82 10.53 0.56
CA PRO A 45 18.34 10.43 -0.82
C PRO A 45 18.93 9.24 -1.57
N LYS A 46 20.16 8.82 -1.23
CA LYS A 46 20.81 7.65 -1.84
C LYS A 46 20.08 6.37 -1.45
N LEU A 47 19.80 6.17 -0.14
CA LEU A 47 19.03 5.03 0.34
C LEU A 47 17.65 4.96 -0.36
N ALA A 48 16.95 6.09 -0.44
CA ALA A 48 15.64 6.15 -1.09
C ALA A 48 15.70 5.79 -2.58
N ALA A 49 16.74 6.21 -3.29
CA ALA A 49 16.92 5.88 -4.70
C ALA A 49 17.25 4.39 -4.91
N GLU A 50 18.13 3.82 -4.10
CA GLU A 50 18.49 2.40 -4.12
C GLU A 50 17.27 1.54 -3.82
N MET A 51 16.54 1.82 -2.75
CA MET A 51 15.31 1.12 -2.36
C MET A 51 14.23 1.23 -3.46
N SER A 52 14.07 2.38 -4.11
CA SER A 52 13.16 2.54 -5.25
C SER A 52 13.50 1.59 -6.39
N ALA A 53 14.78 1.51 -6.74
CA ALA A 53 15.27 0.63 -7.81
C ALA A 53 15.09 -0.85 -7.45
N ASP A 54 15.30 -1.20 -6.19
CA ASP A 54 15.22 -2.58 -5.71
C ASP A 54 13.77 -3.05 -5.59
N ILE A 55 12.84 -2.20 -5.14
CA ILE A 55 11.39 -2.47 -5.17
C ILE A 55 10.94 -2.69 -6.62
N ALA A 56 11.32 -1.80 -7.55
CA ALA A 56 10.98 -1.92 -8.96
C ALA A 56 11.53 -3.22 -9.57
N ARG A 57 12.72 -3.65 -9.14
CA ARG A 57 13.33 -4.92 -9.57
C ARG A 57 12.58 -6.13 -9.02
N ALA A 58 12.20 -6.11 -7.73
CA ALA A 58 11.47 -7.18 -7.07
C ALA A 58 10.08 -7.42 -7.68
N LEU A 59 9.43 -6.34 -8.17
CA LEU A 59 8.10 -6.40 -8.78
C LEU A 59 8.13 -6.60 -10.29
N ARG A 60 9.30 -6.52 -10.93
CA ARG A 60 9.42 -6.63 -12.39
C ARG A 60 8.95 -8.00 -12.89
N GLY A 61 8.04 -7.98 -13.87
CA GLY A 61 7.49 -9.19 -14.47
C GLY A 61 6.49 -9.94 -13.58
N ARG A 62 6.14 -9.38 -12.40
CA ARG A 62 5.04 -9.92 -11.62
C ARG A 62 3.72 -9.63 -12.32
N ARG A 63 2.81 -10.61 -12.29
CA ARG A 63 1.45 -10.48 -12.87
C ARG A 63 0.49 -9.76 -11.93
N SER A 64 0.86 -9.65 -10.67
CA SER A 64 0.08 -8.96 -9.65
C SER A 64 -0.03 -7.47 -9.95
N VAL A 65 -1.21 -6.88 -9.77
CA VAL A 65 -1.33 -5.47 -9.43
C VAL A 65 -0.90 -5.32 -7.97
N ALA A 66 -0.06 -4.36 -7.66
CA ALA A 66 0.48 -4.19 -6.31
C ALA A 66 0.40 -2.72 -5.86
N GLY A 67 -0.22 -2.49 -4.71
CA GLY A 67 -0.16 -1.24 -3.97
C GLY A 67 0.79 -1.38 -2.77
N LEU A 68 1.71 -0.45 -2.62
CA LEU A 68 2.70 -0.45 -1.54
C LEU A 68 2.79 0.92 -0.89
N ALA A 69 2.80 0.93 0.43
CA ALA A 69 3.15 2.10 1.22
C ALA A 69 4.05 1.67 2.38
N ALA A 70 5.17 2.37 2.59
CA ALA A 70 6.07 2.11 3.71
C ALA A 70 6.63 3.42 4.27
N ALA A 71 7.01 3.41 5.54
CA ALA A 71 7.67 4.56 6.15
C ALA A 71 8.58 4.16 7.31
N ASP A 72 9.72 4.83 7.39
CA ASP A 72 10.56 4.89 8.57
C ASP A 72 10.72 6.36 8.98
N PRO A 73 10.01 6.82 10.03
CA PRO A 73 10.10 8.21 10.49
C PRO A 73 11.50 8.59 10.98
N GLY A 74 12.27 7.64 11.54
CA GLY A 74 13.63 7.87 12.01
C GLY A 74 14.61 8.18 10.88
N LEU A 75 14.36 7.61 9.69
CA LEU A 75 15.14 7.85 8.47
C LEU A 75 14.50 8.93 7.58
N GLY A 76 13.37 9.52 7.96
CA GLY A 76 12.61 10.41 7.09
C GLY A 76 12.23 9.74 5.77
N LEU A 77 12.14 8.40 5.76
CA LEU A 77 11.86 7.59 4.58
C LEU A 77 10.35 7.40 4.39
N SER A 78 9.89 7.60 3.16
CA SER A 78 8.52 7.30 2.75
C SER A 78 8.55 6.68 1.37
N CYS A 79 7.85 5.54 1.20
CA CYS A 79 7.69 4.84 -0.07
C CYS A 79 6.20 4.74 -0.42
N ALA A 80 5.86 4.96 -1.69
CA ALA A 80 4.52 4.82 -2.22
C ALA A 80 4.60 4.32 -3.68
N LEU A 81 3.98 3.20 -3.95
CA LEU A 81 3.75 2.67 -5.30
C LEU A 81 2.27 2.33 -5.41
N ASP A 82 1.55 2.98 -6.30
CA ASP A 82 0.10 2.78 -6.50
C ASP A 82 -0.67 2.70 -5.17
N ALA A 83 -0.21 3.50 -4.19
CA ALA A 83 -0.64 3.39 -2.80
C ALA A 83 -2.10 3.81 -2.57
N GLY A 84 -2.72 4.49 -3.55
CA GLY A 84 -4.13 4.87 -3.56
C GLY A 84 -5.06 3.88 -4.26
N GLU A 85 -4.51 2.84 -4.91
CA GLU A 85 -5.32 1.81 -5.54
C GLU A 85 -6.10 0.99 -4.50
N HIS A 86 -7.32 0.57 -4.89
CA HIS A 86 -8.21 -0.20 -4.01
C HIS A 86 -8.02 -1.71 -4.20
N PHE A 87 -7.94 -2.39 -3.07
CA PHE A 87 -7.85 -3.84 -2.99
C PHE A 87 -8.88 -4.35 -2.00
N ASP A 88 -9.50 -5.50 -2.27
CA ASP A 88 -10.38 -6.12 -1.30
C ASP A 88 -9.62 -6.51 -0.04
N ALA A 89 -10.18 -6.10 1.09
CA ALA A 89 -9.53 -6.13 2.40
C ALA A 89 -9.14 -7.54 2.84
N ALA A 90 -9.99 -8.53 2.54
CA ALA A 90 -9.90 -9.81 3.20
C ALA A 90 -9.69 -9.64 4.73
N SER A 91 -8.82 -10.44 5.34
CA SER A 91 -8.58 -10.35 6.79
C SER A 91 -7.69 -9.18 7.23
N ALA A 92 -7.17 -8.36 6.33
CA ALA A 92 -6.38 -7.17 6.72
C ALA A 92 -7.21 -6.16 7.51
N ILE A 93 -8.49 -5.96 7.16
CA ILE A 93 -9.42 -5.04 7.85
C ILE A 93 -9.66 -5.38 9.32
N LYS A 94 -9.30 -6.57 9.78
CA LYS A 94 -9.50 -7.00 11.17
C LYS A 94 -8.74 -6.12 12.17
N VAL A 95 -7.63 -5.51 11.75
CA VAL A 95 -6.91 -4.52 12.56
C VAL A 95 -7.76 -3.26 12.73
N THR A 96 -8.40 -2.81 11.65
CA THR A 96 -9.34 -1.67 11.67
C THR A 96 -10.56 -1.96 12.52
N ILE A 97 -11.15 -3.17 12.43
CA ILE A 97 -12.30 -3.60 13.27
C ILE A 97 -11.94 -3.53 14.76
N LEU A 98 -10.78 -4.06 15.14
CA LEU A 98 -10.34 -4.01 16.54
C LEU A 98 -10.09 -2.57 16.99
N SER A 99 -9.47 -1.76 16.17
CA SER A 99 -9.20 -0.35 16.46
C SER A 99 -10.50 0.45 16.65
N ALA A 100 -11.49 0.22 15.79
CA ALA A 100 -12.81 0.83 15.90
C ALA A 100 -13.57 0.37 17.16
N LEU A 101 -13.45 -0.91 17.52
CA LEU A 101 -14.02 -1.42 18.78
C LEU A 101 -13.40 -0.72 19.99
N LEU A 102 -12.07 -0.60 20.02
CA LEU A 102 -11.35 0.06 21.12
C LEU A 102 -11.68 1.55 21.22
N LEU A 103 -11.85 2.23 20.08
CA LEU A 103 -12.32 3.61 20.06
C LEU A 103 -13.75 3.71 20.65
N LYS A 104 -14.64 2.80 20.23
CA LYS A 104 -16.05 2.77 20.68
C LYS A 104 -16.17 2.51 22.18
N THR A 105 -15.36 1.61 22.73
CA THR A 105 -15.41 1.20 24.14
C THR A 105 -14.58 2.08 25.07
N GLY A 106 -13.66 2.90 24.53
CA GLY A 106 -12.76 3.73 25.33
C GLY A 106 -11.44 3.03 25.71
N GLY A 107 -11.22 1.81 25.24
CA GLY A 107 -9.96 1.09 25.41
C GLY A 107 -10.09 -0.35 25.90
N PRO A 108 -8.97 -1.09 26.00
CA PRO A 108 -8.99 -2.52 26.29
C PRO A 108 -9.49 -2.86 27.70
N GLY A 109 -9.38 -1.93 28.66
CA GLY A 109 -9.89 -2.11 30.02
C GLY A 109 -11.42 -2.24 30.08
N TYR A 110 -12.11 -1.69 29.10
CA TYR A 110 -13.56 -1.70 29.00
C TYR A 110 -14.13 -2.84 28.14
N LEU A 111 -13.27 -3.66 27.54
CA LEU A 111 -13.72 -4.84 26.81
C LEU A 111 -14.27 -5.90 27.79
N THR A 112 -15.36 -6.54 27.42
CA THR A 112 -15.84 -7.74 28.12
C THR A 112 -14.87 -8.91 27.92
N ALA A 113 -14.97 -9.95 28.74
CA ALA A 113 -14.18 -11.17 28.56
C ALA A 113 -14.43 -11.81 27.16
N ALA A 114 -15.68 -11.82 26.70
CA ALA A 114 -16.06 -12.31 25.38
C ALA A 114 -15.41 -11.48 24.27
N GLN A 115 -15.44 -10.14 24.35
CA GLN A 115 -14.78 -9.28 23.37
C GLN A 115 -13.27 -9.48 23.32
N ARG A 116 -12.61 -9.68 24.47
CA ARG A 116 -11.16 -10.00 24.52
C ARG A 116 -10.85 -11.34 23.84
N SER A 117 -11.66 -12.37 24.09
CA SER A 117 -11.51 -13.68 23.43
C SER A 117 -11.71 -13.59 21.91
N LEU A 118 -12.74 -12.86 21.46
CA LEU A 118 -12.99 -12.62 20.04
C LEU A 118 -11.85 -11.81 19.41
N ALA A 119 -11.38 -10.73 20.03
CA ALA A 119 -10.26 -9.94 19.53
C ALA A 119 -8.98 -10.78 19.40
N TYR A 120 -8.70 -11.64 20.38
CA TYR A 120 -7.58 -12.57 20.32
C TYR A 120 -7.70 -13.50 19.11
N ALA A 121 -8.81 -14.24 18.98
CA ALA A 121 -9.02 -15.17 17.89
C ALA A 121 -9.02 -14.46 16.52
N MET A 122 -9.64 -13.28 16.42
CA MET A 122 -9.70 -12.49 15.19
C MET A 122 -8.33 -12.06 14.69
N ILE A 123 -7.46 -11.58 15.57
CA ILE A 123 -6.14 -11.05 15.15
C ILE A 123 -5.12 -12.16 15.05
N THR A 124 -5.00 -13.03 16.08
CA THR A 124 -3.89 -14.01 16.15
C THR A 124 -4.10 -15.24 15.29
N GLN A 125 -5.36 -15.63 15.03
CA GLN A 125 -5.76 -16.83 14.27
C GLN A 125 -6.60 -16.49 13.03
N SER A 126 -6.76 -15.20 12.76
CA SER A 126 -7.59 -14.71 11.65
C SER A 126 -9.03 -15.27 11.62
N SER A 127 -9.62 -15.59 12.76
CA SER A 127 -10.98 -16.15 12.86
C SER A 127 -12.02 -15.24 12.19
N ASN A 128 -12.75 -15.77 11.21
CA ASN A 128 -13.82 -15.05 10.53
C ASN A 128 -15.05 -14.90 11.42
N SER A 129 -15.44 -15.94 12.16
CA SER A 129 -16.58 -15.86 13.07
C SER A 129 -16.37 -14.83 14.18
N ALA A 130 -15.12 -14.67 14.66
CA ALA A 130 -14.80 -13.62 15.60
C ALA A 130 -14.87 -12.23 14.96
N ALA A 131 -14.46 -12.11 13.69
CA ALA A 131 -14.58 -10.88 12.92
C ALA A 131 -16.06 -10.50 12.70
N ASP A 132 -16.89 -11.46 12.29
CA ASP A 132 -18.33 -11.25 12.10
C ASP A 132 -18.99 -10.71 13.40
N ALA A 133 -18.68 -11.34 14.53
CA ALA A 133 -19.22 -10.94 15.82
C ALA A 133 -18.78 -9.53 16.25
N LEU A 134 -17.50 -9.16 16.06
CA LEU A 134 -17.00 -7.84 16.41
C LEU A 134 -17.42 -6.77 15.39
N TRP A 135 -17.48 -7.11 14.10
CA TRP A 135 -18.02 -6.23 13.07
C TRP A 135 -19.48 -5.84 13.38
N ALA A 136 -20.32 -6.82 13.71
CA ALA A 136 -21.71 -6.57 14.09
C ALA A 136 -21.81 -5.65 15.34
N GLN A 137 -20.93 -5.83 16.32
CA GLN A 137 -20.91 -4.99 17.53
C GLN A 137 -20.44 -3.57 17.26
N VAL A 138 -19.46 -3.38 16.40
CA VAL A 138 -18.98 -2.03 16.00
C VAL A 138 -20.03 -1.35 15.13
N GLY A 139 -20.54 -2.07 14.15
CA GLY A 139 -21.45 -1.60 13.10
C GLY A 139 -20.79 -0.69 12.10
N ILE A 140 -21.39 -0.59 10.90
CA ILE A 140 -20.79 0.19 9.79
C ILE A 140 -20.57 1.66 10.15
N SER A 141 -21.50 2.25 10.91
CA SER A 141 -21.35 3.63 11.39
C SER A 141 -20.24 3.80 12.42
N GLY A 142 -19.96 2.76 13.22
CA GLY A 142 -18.83 2.75 14.16
C GLY A 142 -17.49 2.65 13.42
N MET A 143 -17.44 1.81 12.37
CA MET A 143 -16.31 1.71 11.50
C MET A 143 -16.04 3.04 10.77
N GLN A 144 -17.06 3.65 10.17
CA GLN A 144 -16.90 4.93 9.48
C GLN A 144 -16.38 6.02 10.42
N ARG A 145 -16.95 6.14 11.64
CA ARG A 145 -16.42 7.09 12.63
C ARG A 145 -14.95 6.86 12.97
N PHE A 146 -14.50 5.61 12.98
CA PHE A 146 -13.08 5.32 13.19
C PHE A 146 -12.24 5.78 12.00
N LEU A 147 -12.66 5.46 10.77
CA LEU A 147 -11.95 5.87 9.54
C LEU A 147 -11.82 7.40 9.48
N ASP A 148 -12.92 8.14 9.72
CA ASP A 148 -12.94 9.60 9.71
C ASP A 148 -11.94 10.19 10.72
N ARG A 149 -11.92 9.64 11.94
CA ARG A 149 -11.01 10.11 13.01
C ARG A 149 -9.56 9.69 12.77
N ALA A 150 -9.34 8.57 12.11
CA ALA A 150 -8.02 8.07 11.77
C ALA A 150 -7.44 8.75 10.53
N GLY A 151 -8.24 9.49 9.76
CA GLY A 151 -7.83 10.07 8.48
C GLY A 151 -7.67 9.04 7.36
N MET A 152 -8.35 7.89 7.45
CA MET A 152 -8.38 6.84 6.43
C MET A 152 -9.48 7.14 5.41
N THR A 153 -9.21 8.10 4.53
CA THR A 153 -10.23 8.74 3.68
C THR A 153 -10.52 7.98 2.38
N HIS A 154 -9.73 6.98 2.04
CA HIS A 154 -9.86 6.19 0.83
C HIS A 154 -10.44 4.79 1.09
N THR A 155 -10.55 4.38 2.35
CA THR A 155 -11.14 3.09 2.71
C THR A 155 -12.65 3.11 2.49
N VAL A 156 -13.15 2.18 1.68
CA VAL A 156 -14.57 2.04 1.34
C VAL A 156 -15.14 0.81 2.04
N LEU A 157 -16.06 1.03 2.99
CA LEU A 157 -16.66 -0.06 3.76
C LEU A 157 -17.69 -0.83 2.93
N ASN A 158 -17.72 -2.15 3.11
CA ASN A 158 -18.72 -3.05 2.53
C ASN A 158 -19.42 -3.82 3.65
N ALA A 159 -20.70 -4.16 3.48
CA ALA A 159 -21.44 -4.96 4.47
C ALA A 159 -20.76 -6.33 4.72
N ALA A 160 -20.24 -6.95 3.67
CA ALA A 160 -19.30 -8.06 3.78
C ALA A 160 -17.89 -7.50 4.02
N TRP A 161 -17.48 -7.38 5.27
CA TRP A 161 -16.26 -6.68 5.68
C TRP A 161 -15.01 -7.04 4.86
N GLY A 162 -14.86 -8.30 4.45
CA GLY A 162 -13.73 -8.77 3.64
C GLY A 162 -13.68 -8.20 2.22
N LEU A 163 -14.81 -7.66 1.72
CA LEU A 163 -14.94 -6.98 0.43
C LEU A 163 -14.87 -5.44 0.57
N SER A 164 -14.52 -4.93 1.73
CA SER A 164 -14.21 -3.50 1.88
C SER A 164 -12.97 -3.16 1.04
N GLY A 165 -13.00 -2.02 0.35
CA GLY A 165 -11.87 -1.54 -0.45
C GLY A 165 -10.84 -0.85 0.46
N LEU A 166 -9.63 -1.41 0.56
CA LEU A 166 -8.50 -0.81 1.28
C LEU A 166 -7.49 -0.22 0.30
N THR A 167 -6.77 0.80 0.73
CA THR A 167 -5.59 1.31 0.03
C THR A 167 -4.34 1.12 0.88
N ALA A 168 -3.18 0.95 0.26
CA ALA A 168 -1.92 0.83 1.00
C ALA A 168 -1.61 2.11 1.80
N ALA A 169 -2.03 3.27 1.31
CA ALA A 169 -1.89 4.56 1.98
C ALA A 169 -2.69 4.62 3.29
N ASP A 170 -3.95 4.19 3.27
CA ASP A 170 -4.79 4.18 4.47
C ASP A 170 -4.29 3.13 5.49
N GLU A 171 -3.85 1.96 5.02
CA GLU A 171 -3.29 0.94 5.91
C GLU A 171 -1.96 1.39 6.54
N LEU A 172 -1.12 2.14 5.82
CA LEU A 172 0.05 2.79 6.41
C LEU A 172 -0.36 3.84 7.46
N THR A 173 -1.43 4.60 7.21
CA THR A 173 -1.99 5.56 8.16
C THR A 173 -2.44 4.85 9.44
N LEU A 174 -3.15 3.71 9.32
CA LEU A 174 -3.52 2.86 10.46
C LEU A 174 -2.29 2.39 11.25
N LEU A 175 -1.28 1.86 10.57
CA LEU A 175 -0.06 1.37 11.21
C LEU A 175 0.70 2.49 11.94
N ARG A 176 0.78 3.68 11.35
CA ARG A 176 1.36 4.87 12.00
C ARG A 176 0.56 5.28 13.23
N LEU A 177 -0.77 5.27 13.15
CA LEU A 177 -1.66 5.53 14.28
C LEU A 177 -1.41 4.56 15.44
N LEU A 178 -1.10 3.30 15.16
CA LEU A 178 -0.81 2.29 16.17
C LEU A 178 0.60 2.48 16.80
N THR A 179 1.56 2.95 16.03
CA THR A 179 2.97 3.03 16.46
C THR A 179 3.40 4.40 16.97
N SER A 180 2.61 5.46 16.72
CA SER A 180 2.97 6.83 17.10
C SER A 180 2.15 7.34 18.28
N PRO A 181 2.73 8.18 19.16
CA PRO A 181 1.98 8.83 20.23
C PRO A 181 0.99 9.89 19.70
N GLY A 182 0.03 10.29 20.53
CA GLY A 182 -0.92 11.38 20.20
C GLY A 182 -2.02 11.00 19.22
N SER A 183 -2.30 9.73 19.03
CA SER A 183 -3.29 9.23 18.07
C SER A 183 -4.74 9.28 18.60
N VAL A 184 -5.66 8.93 17.75
CA VAL A 184 -7.09 8.72 18.02
C VAL A 184 -7.31 7.65 19.09
N LEU A 185 -6.40 6.69 19.18
CA LEU A 185 -6.43 5.62 20.18
C LEU A 185 -5.55 5.95 21.39
N THR A 186 -5.98 5.52 22.58
CA THR A 186 -5.17 5.60 23.79
C THR A 186 -3.90 4.74 23.65
N THR A 187 -2.85 5.04 24.42
CA THR A 187 -1.64 4.21 24.45
C THR A 187 -1.96 2.76 24.79
N ALA A 188 -2.86 2.50 25.73
CA ALA A 188 -3.29 1.15 26.07
C ALA A 188 -3.96 0.44 24.89
N SER A 189 -4.80 1.14 24.11
CA SER A 189 -5.44 0.59 22.92
C SER A 189 -4.42 0.23 21.85
N ARG A 190 -3.48 1.12 21.55
CA ARG A 190 -2.41 0.87 20.57
C ARG A 190 -1.56 -0.35 20.96
N SER A 191 -1.08 -0.35 22.22
CA SER A 191 -0.30 -1.47 22.75
C SER A 191 -1.06 -2.79 22.71
N TYR A 192 -2.37 -2.77 22.97
CA TYR A 192 -3.19 -3.96 22.90
C TYR A 192 -3.28 -4.52 21.47
N VAL A 193 -3.57 -3.67 20.47
CA VAL A 193 -3.60 -4.09 19.05
C VAL A 193 -2.24 -4.68 18.64
N LEU A 194 -1.16 -3.94 18.87
CA LEU A 194 0.20 -4.38 18.54
C LEU A 194 0.57 -5.68 19.25
N SER A 195 0.18 -5.85 20.53
CA SER A 195 0.44 -7.08 21.27
C SER A 195 -0.25 -8.31 20.67
N LEU A 196 -1.44 -8.14 20.06
CA LEU A 196 -2.11 -9.22 19.33
C LEU A 196 -1.46 -9.49 17.97
N MET A 197 -1.09 -8.44 17.23
CA MET A 197 -0.38 -8.57 15.95
C MET A 197 1.00 -9.25 16.11
N ALA A 198 1.66 -9.08 17.26
CA ALA A 198 2.92 -9.78 17.56
C ALA A 198 2.73 -11.28 17.83
N ARG A 199 1.51 -11.71 18.20
CA ARG A 199 1.14 -13.09 18.54
C ARG A 199 0.39 -13.82 17.43
N VAL A 200 0.40 -13.31 16.21
CA VAL A 200 -0.13 -14.04 15.05
C VAL A 200 0.57 -15.39 14.93
N ILE A 201 -0.22 -16.44 14.71
CA ILE A 201 0.29 -17.82 14.63
C ILE A 201 1.33 -17.99 13.51
N PRO A 202 2.31 -18.91 13.65
CA PRO A 202 3.40 -19.06 12.69
C PRO A 202 2.96 -19.25 11.24
N SER A 203 1.89 -20.01 11.01
CA SER A 203 1.35 -20.27 9.68
C SER A 203 0.83 -19.01 8.95
N GLU A 204 0.57 -17.92 9.67
CA GLU A 204 0.10 -16.65 9.14
C GLU A 204 1.13 -15.52 9.26
N ARG A 205 2.40 -15.82 9.58
CA ARG A 205 3.48 -14.82 9.69
C ARG A 205 4.30 -14.68 8.40
N TRP A 206 3.65 -14.70 7.26
CA TRP A 206 4.25 -14.45 5.95
C TRP A 206 4.08 -12.99 5.50
N GLY A 207 4.57 -12.64 4.31
CA GLY A 207 4.38 -11.33 3.70
C GLY A 207 5.40 -10.30 4.20
N THR A 208 4.92 -9.22 4.80
CA THR A 208 5.77 -8.11 5.26
C THR A 208 6.92 -8.50 6.22
N PRO A 209 6.88 -9.59 7.01
CA PRO A 209 8.03 -10.03 7.80
C PRO A 209 9.20 -10.60 7.00
N ALA A 210 9.05 -10.86 5.70
CA ALA A 210 10.12 -11.49 4.91
C ALA A 210 11.39 -10.62 4.88
N GLY A 211 12.52 -11.19 5.27
CA GLY A 211 13.81 -10.51 5.30
C GLY A 211 14.06 -9.62 6.51
N VAL A 212 13.15 -9.61 7.51
CA VAL A 212 13.35 -8.84 8.73
C VAL A 212 14.59 -9.33 9.50
N GLY A 213 15.38 -8.39 10.00
CA GLY A 213 16.59 -8.69 10.78
C GLY A 213 16.30 -9.28 12.15
N ALA A 214 17.32 -9.92 12.74
CA ALA A 214 17.24 -10.43 14.10
C ALA A 214 17.05 -9.30 15.13
N GLY A 215 16.34 -9.58 16.22
CA GLY A 215 16.09 -8.61 17.30
C GLY A 215 14.97 -7.60 16.99
N ILE A 216 14.30 -7.71 15.86
CA ILE A 216 13.15 -6.88 15.51
C ILE A 216 11.85 -7.54 15.98
N THR A 217 11.07 -6.81 16.76
CA THR A 217 9.69 -7.19 17.08
C THR A 217 8.82 -6.97 15.87
N VAL A 218 8.13 -8.02 15.44
CA VAL A 218 7.25 -8.03 14.27
C VAL A 218 5.80 -8.04 14.69
N HIS A 219 5.05 -7.05 14.24
CA HIS A 219 3.60 -6.99 14.32
C HIS A 219 3.04 -7.19 12.92
N VAL A 220 2.27 -8.22 12.68
CA VAL A 220 1.78 -8.58 11.34
C VAL A 220 0.29 -8.87 11.34
N LYS A 221 -0.40 -8.53 10.25
CA LYS A 221 -1.72 -9.07 9.93
C LYS A 221 -1.83 -9.25 8.42
N ASN A 222 -2.22 -10.44 8.04
CA ASN A 222 -2.40 -10.83 6.64
C ASN A 222 -3.87 -10.99 6.29
N GLY A 223 -4.17 -10.89 5.01
CA GLY A 223 -5.47 -11.16 4.42
C GLY A 223 -5.32 -11.85 3.08
N TRP A 224 -6.23 -12.78 2.78
CA TRP A 224 -6.30 -13.44 1.49
C TRP A 224 -7.74 -13.76 1.11
N LEU A 225 -8.05 -13.62 -0.16
CA LEU A 225 -9.38 -13.85 -0.70
C LEU A 225 -9.26 -14.44 -2.11
N PRO A 226 -9.74 -15.68 -2.35
CA PRO A 226 -9.87 -16.22 -3.70
C PRO A 226 -11.15 -15.71 -4.36
N TYR A 227 -11.08 -15.43 -5.65
CA TYR A 227 -12.27 -15.18 -6.46
C TYR A 227 -12.79 -16.47 -7.13
N PRO A 228 -14.10 -16.53 -7.49
CA PRO A 228 -14.73 -17.74 -8.03
C PRO A 228 -14.05 -18.31 -9.29
N THR A 229 -13.35 -17.47 -10.05
CA THR A 229 -12.59 -17.90 -11.23
C THR A 229 -11.39 -18.77 -10.90
N GLY A 230 -11.00 -18.87 -9.61
CA GLY A 230 -9.85 -19.64 -9.13
C GLY A 230 -8.48 -19.16 -9.62
N ARG A 231 -8.45 -18.04 -10.37
CA ARG A 231 -7.23 -17.48 -10.96
C ARG A 231 -6.93 -16.05 -10.52
N ASP A 232 -7.76 -15.51 -9.67
CA ASP A 232 -7.55 -14.18 -9.10
C ASP A 232 -7.60 -14.27 -7.58
N TRP A 233 -6.48 -13.92 -6.94
CA TRP A 233 -6.34 -13.87 -5.50
C TRP A 233 -5.97 -12.45 -5.10
N HIS A 234 -6.68 -11.91 -4.11
CA HIS A 234 -6.26 -10.73 -3.36
C HIS A 234 -5.44 -11.19 -2.17
N ILE A 235 -4.21 -10.70 -2.05
CA ILE A 235 -3.28 -11.04 -0.96
C ILE A 235 -2.75 -9.73 -0.36
N ASN A 236 -2.92 -9.59 0.94
CA ASN A 236 -2.57 -8.38 1.68
C ASN A 236 -1.69 -8.70 2.88
N SER A 237 -0.74 -7.84 3.19
CA SER A 237 0.09 -7.96 4.37
C SER A 237 0.40 -6.59 4.96
N LEU A 238 0.10 -6.43 6.25
CA LEU A 238 0.35 -5.25 7.04
C LEU A 238 1.43 -5.56 8.06
N GLY A 239 2.44 -4.71 8.18
CA GLY A 239 3.56 -4.92 9.09
C GLY A 239 3.98 -3.65 9.82
N ALA A 240 4.22 -3.77 11.13
CA ALA A 240 4.95 -2.78 11.91
C ALA A 240 6.12 -3.46 12.62
N PHE A 241 7.26 -2.80 12.60
CA PHE A 241 8.54 -3.35 13.01
C PHE A 241 9.21 -2.42 13.99
N ALA A 242 9.72 -2.95 15.10
CA ALA A 242 10.41 -2.17 16.11
C ALA A 242 11.60 -2.94 16.66
N GLY A 243 12.73 -2.28 16.74
CA GLY A 243 13.95 -2.83 17.30
C GLY A 243 14.95 -1.75 17.66
N PRO A 244 16.14 -2.13 18.09
CA PRO A 244 17.18 -1.16 18.42
C PRO A 244 17.45 -0.25 17.21
N GLY A 245 17.26 1.08 17.38
CA GLY A 245 17.55 2.11 16.37
C GLY A 245 16.72 2.06 15.09
N THR A 246 15.57 1.34 15.09
CA THR A 246 14.69 1.28 13.93
C THR A 246 13.23 1.10 14.34
N ALA A 247 12.33 1.81 13.67
CA ALA A 247 10.89 1.64 13.82
C ALA A 247 10.22 2.06 12.51
N TYR A 248 9.68 1.10 11.78
CA TYR A 248 9.07 1.34 10.48
C TYR A 248 7.80 0.53 10.26
N GLN A 249 7.03 0.91 9.28
CA GLN A 249 5.77 0.27 8.94
C GLN A 249 5.69 0.08 7.43
N MET A 250 4.97 -0.97 6.99
CA MET A 250 4.63 -1.16 5.58
C MET A 250 3.29 -1.86 5.41
N ALA A 251 2.58 -1.48 4.37
CA ALA A 251 1.39 -2.13 3.85
C ALA A 251 1.64 -2.51 2.40
N ILE A 252 1.45 -3.78 2.04
CA ILE A 252 1.58 -4.27 0.67
C ILE A 252 0.33 -5.07 0.35
N LEU A 253 -0.42 -4.59 -0.63
CA LEU A 253 -1.70 -5.13 -1.07
C LEU A 253 -1.57 -5.58 -2.53
N THR A 254 -2.12 -6.73 -2.88
CA THR A 254 -2.02 -7.26 -4.24
C THR A 254 -3.33 -7.90 -4.71
N SER A 255 -3.60 -7.79 -6.03
CA SER A 255 -4.68 -8.47 -6.74
C SER A 255 -4.18 -9.09 -8.04
N GLY A 256 -5.04 -9.79 -8.77
CA GLY A 256 -4.67 -10.44 -10.04
C GLY A 256 -3.66 -11.57 -9.87
N ASN A 257 -3.54 -12.13 -8.67
CA ASN A 257 -2.57 -13.18 -8.41
C ASN A 257 -3.09 -14.53 -8.93
N PRO A 258 -2.31 -15.30 -9.69
CA PRO A 258 -2.72 -16.61 -10.19
C PRO A 258 -2.97 -17.65 -9.10
N SER A 259 -2.37 -17.46 -7.92
CA SER A 259 -2.55 -18.30 -6.73
C SER A 259 -2.21 -17.52 -5.47
N MET A 260 -2.63 -18.06 -4.31
CA MET A 260 -2.27 -17.50 -3.01
C MET A 260 -0.73 -17.44 -2.84
N GLY A 261 -0.02 -18.52 -3.15
CA GLY A 261 1.45 -18.56 -3.04
C GLY A 261 2.13 -17.53 -3.92
N TYR A 262 1.65 -17.32 -5.14
CA TYR A 262 2.18 -16.31 -6.04
C TYR A 262 2.06 -14.88 -5.45
N GLY A 263 0.91 -14.55 -4.88
CA GLY A 263 0.70 -13.25 -4.23
C GLY A 263 1.57 -13.08 -2.99
N ILE A 264 1.69 -14.13 -2.17
CA ILE A 264 2.60 -14.15 -1.02
C ILE A 264 4.03 -13.86 -1.48
N ASP A 265 4.52 -14.54 -2.53
CA ASP A 265 5.88 -14.34 -3.06
C ASP A 265 6.08 -12.93 -3.62
N THR A 266 5.04 -12.34 -4.25
CA THR A 266 5.09 -10.95 -4.70
C THR A 266 5.31 -9.99 -3.54
N ILE A 267 4.50 -10.11 -2.48
CA ILE A 267 4.62 -9.30 -1.27
C ILE A 267 5.98 -9.51 -0.60
N GLN A 268 6.38 -10.77 -0.43
CA GLN A 268 7.66 -11.12 0.21
C GLN A 268 8.87 -10.60 -0.56
N GLY A 269 8.79 -10.55 -1.89
CA GLY A 269 9.82 -9.97 -2.73
C GLY A 269 10.07 -8.50 -2.40
N ALA A 270 9.01 -7.69 -2.40
CA ALA A 270 9.09 -6.26 -2.06
C ALA A 270 9.44 -6.02 -0.59
N ALA A 271 8.83 -6.79 0.33
CA ALA A 271 9.10 -6.66 1.75
C ALA A 271 10.56 -6.99 2.12
N ARG A 272 11.13 -8.03 1.50
CA ARG A 272 12.52 -8.42 1.72
C ARG A 272 13.49 -7.32 1.34
N VAL A 273 13.24 -6.62 0.25
CA VAL A 273 14.02 -5.45 -0.17
C VAL A 273 13.98 -4.38 0.93
N ILE A 274 12.79 -3.93 1.30
CA ILE A 274 12.61 -2.86 2.29
C ILE A 274 13.28 -3.23 3.62
N ASN A 275 13.05 -4.43 4.12
CA ASN A 275 13.61 -4.91 5.39
C ASN A 275 15.14 -4.98 5.34
N THR A 276 15.70 -5.46 4.22
CA THR A 276 17.16 -5.60 4.05
C THR A 276 17.84 -4.23 3.94
N ASP A 277 17.30 -3.32 3.12
CA ASP A 277 17.88 -2.00 2.89
C ASP A 277 17.88 -1.16 4.18
N ILE A 278 16.76 -1.17 4.92
CA ILE A 278 16.70 -0.51 6.23
C ILE A 278 17.73 -1.12 7.20
N ALA A 279 17.79 -2.46 7.29
CA ALA A 279 18.71 -3.13 8.22
C ALA A 279 20.18 -2.84 7.89
N GLN A 280 20.56 -2.88 6.62
CA GLN A 280 21.91 -2.56 6.16
C GLN A 280 22.29 -1.11 6.45
N PHE A 281 21.35 -0.19 6.18
CA PHE A 281 21.58 1.23 6.42
C PHE A 281 21.73 1.54 7.92
N VAL A 282 20.86 0.99 8.77
CA VAL A 282 20.97 1.16 10.24
C VAL A 282 22.27 0.55 10.78
N ALA A 283 22.69 -0.60 10.26
CA ALA A 283 23.97 -1.20 10.64
C ALA A 283 25.17 -0.32 10.23
N TRP A 284 25.12 0.24 9.02
CA TRP A 284 26.13 1.18 8.53
C TRP A 284 26.21 2.45 9.39
N GLN A 285 25.05 3.06 9.73
CA GLN A 285 25.01 4.24 10.61
C GLN A 285 25.67 3.97 11.95
N ARG A 286 25.38 2.84 12.59
CA ARG A 286 25.98 2.46 13.89
C ARG A 286 27.50 2.31 13.82
N ALA A 287 28.00 1.74 12.73
CA ALA A 287 29.44 1.56 12.54
C ALA A 287 30.19 2.90 12.38
N HIS A 288 29.50 3.95 11.82
CA HIS A 288 30.13 5.25 11.54
C HIS A 288 29.72 6.37 12.54
N GLN A 289 28.91 6.07 13.55
CA GLN A 289 28.62 7.00 14.65
C GLN A 289 29.47 6.72 15.89
N ALA A 290 30.26 5.64 15.88
CA ALA A 290 31.15 5.24 17.00
C ALA A 290 32.55 5.86 16.88
N ASP A 291 32.83 6.59 15.80
CA ASP A 291 34.03 7.40 15.55
C ASP A 291 33.74 8.89 15.80
#